data_7472f61b0d75868147e7872420e39e8c
#
_entry.id   7472f61b0d75868147e7872420e39e8c
#
_cell.length_a   1.000
_cell.length_b   1.000
_cell.length_c   1.000
_cell.angle_alpha   90.00
_cell.angle_beta   90.00
_cell.angle_gamma   90.00
#
_symmetry.space_group_name_H-M   'P 1'
#
loop_
_entity.id
_entity.type
_entity.pdbx_description
1 polymer ?
#
loop_
_entity_poly.entity_id
_entity_poly.type
_entity_poly.pdbx_seq_one_letter_code
_entity_poly.pdbx_strand_id
1 'polypeptide(L)'
;MEFGGTPLEAVVRAIAQDRFAVCDQIEDEVVRVLTRKFGWEVERVRSDLAFYWLDALAVELKGTVTGICRDPKDESILECAERAEAECIVTGDHDLLSLASYHGIRIITARDYVEGR
;
A
#
# COMPACT_ATOMS: atom_id res chain seq x y z
N MET A 1 -12.95 -12.99 -8.52
CA MET A 1 -11.73 -12.84 -9.26
C MET A 1 -10.73 -12.01 -8.49
N GLU A 2 -9.51 -12.35 -8.57
CA GLU A 2 -8.60 -11.60 -7.83
C GLU A 2 -7.68 -10.89 -8.72
N PHE A 3 -7.64 -9.63 -8.59
CA PHE A 3 -6.70 -8.83 -9.24
C PHE A 3 -5.36 -9.13 -8.64
N GLY A 4 -4.60 -9.90 -9.34
CA GLY A 4 -3.29 -10.09 -8.84
C GLY A 4 -3.29 -10.50 -7.41
N GLY A 5 -4.24 -11.34 -7.07
CA GLY A 5 -4.27 -11.84 -5.74
C GLY A 5 -4.80 -10.82 -4.78
N THR A 6 -5.87 -10.18 -5.14
CA THR A 6 -6.56 -9.39 -4.16
C THR A 6 -5.90 -8.10 -3.66
N PRO A 7 -4.57 -7.85 -3.81
CA PRO A 7 -4.04 -6.57 -3.34
C PRO A 7 -4.73 -5.37 -3.97
N LEU A 8 -5.01 -5.44 -5.26
CA LEU A 8 -5.68 -4.36 -5.94
C LEU A 8 -7.13 -4.21 -5.48
N GLU A 9 -7.81 -5.32 -5.21
CA GLU A 9 -9.15 -5.26 -4.67
C GLU A 9 -9.15 -4.56 -3.31
N ALA A 10 -8.21 -4.86 -2.46
CA ALA A 10 -8.13 -4.23 -1.15
C ALA A 10 -7.89 -2.73 -1.26
N VAL A 11 -7.02 -2.31 -2.18
CA VAL A 11 -6.76 -0.89 -2.40
C VAL A 11 -8.03 -0.16 -2.82
N VAL A 12 -8.78 -0.73 -3.76
CA VAL A 12 -10.02 -0.10 -4.22
C VAL A 12 -11.04 0.02 -3.09
N ARG A 13 -11.18 -1.03 -2.28
CA ARG A 13 -12.12 -0.98 -1.16
C ARG A 13 -11.71 0.06 -0.12
N ALA A 14 -10.42 0.18 0.14
CA ALA A 14 -9.92 1.17 1.09
C ALA A 14 -10.26 2.59 0.61
N ILE A 15 -10.09 2.85 -0.67
CA ILE A 15 -10.43 4.16 -1.23
C ILE A 15 -11.93 4.45 -1.08
N ALA A 16 -12.76 3.42 -1.24
CA ALA A 16 -14.21 3.60 -1.21
C ALA A 16 -14.77 3.69 0.19
N GLN A 17 -14.19 3.00 1.16
CA GLN A 17 -14.76 2.84 2.49
C GLN A 17 -13.97 3.48 3.61
N ASP A 18 -12.66 3.53 3.49
CA ASP A 18 -11.76 3.98 4.54
C ASP A 18 -10.86 5.10 4.06
N ARG A 19 -10.20 5.76 5.01
CA ARG A 19 -9.17 6.72 4.64
C ARG A 19 -7.94 5.94 4.20
N PHE A 20 -7.32 6.42 3.13
CA PHE A 20 -6.19 5.76 2.51
C PHE A 20 -4.96 6.67 2.56
N ALA A 21 -3.84 6.16 3.01
CA ALA A 21 -2.58 6.89 2.99
C ALA A 21 -1.76 6.47 1.79
N VAL A 22 -1.14 7.41 1.13
CA VAL A 22 -0.32 7.17 -0.04
C VAL A 22 0.99 7.93 0.05
N CYS A 23 2.07 7.30 -0.42
CA CYS A 23 3.36 7.95 -0.58
C CYS A 23 3.89 7.53 -1.95
N ASP A 24 4.98 8.15 -2.37
CA ASP A 24 5.55 7.84 -3.68
C ASP A 24 5.86 6.35 -3.84
N GLN A 25 6.36 5.72 -2.79
CA GLN A 25 6.69 4.30 -2.86
C GLN A 25 5.44 3.44 -3.10
N ILE A 26 4.34 3.76 -2.45
CA ILE A 26 3.09 3.02 -2.64
C ILE A 26 2.55 3.24 -4.05
N GLU A 27 2.57 4.48 -4.53
CA GLU A 27 2.12 4.77 -5.88
C GLU A 27 2.94 4.00 -6.91
N ASP A 28 4.26 4.00 -6.76
CA ASP A 28 5.14 3.29 -7.69
C ASP A 28 4.85 1.79 -7.70
N GLU A 29 4.59 1.21 -6.54
CA GLU A 29 4.25 -0.21 -6.43
C GLU A 29 2.96 -0.52 -7.18
N VAL A 30 1.92 0.30 -6.96
CA VAL A 30 0.63 0.10 -7.61
C VAL A 30 0.76 0.26 -9.12
N VAL A 31 1.47 1.29 -9.58
CA VAL A 31 1.70 1.51 -11.00
C VAL A 31 2.42 0.32 -11.61
N ARG A 32 3.46 -0.17 -10.95
CA ARG A 32 4.24 -1.30 -11.45
C ARG A 32 3.38 -2.55 -11.59
N VAL A 33 2.56 -2.84 -10.59
CA VAL A 33 1.69 -4.02 -10.63
C VAL A 33 0.69 -3.92 -11.77
N LEU A 34 0.05 -2.77 -11.91
CA LEU A 34 -0.96 -2.61 -12.97
C LEU A 34 -0.36 -2.67 -14.36
N THR A 35 0.79 -2.02 -14.56
CA THR A 35 1.42 -2.04 -15.88
C THR A 35 1.93 -3.43 -16.22
N ARG A 36 2.48 -4.14 -15.26
CA ARG A 36 3.02 -5.48 -15.49
C ARG A 36 1.92 -6.51 -15.75
N LYS A 37 0.83 -6.46 -14.98
CA LYS A 37 -0.23 -7.47 -15.10
C LYS A 37 -1.15 -7.24 -16.26
N PHE A 38 -1.46 -5.98 -16.56
CA PHE A 38 -2.47 -5.66 -17.56
C PHE A 38 -1.90 -5.01 -18.82
N GLY A 39 -0.61 -4.73 -18.84
CA GLY A 39 0.01 -4.11 -20.01
C GLY A 39 -0.44 -2.67 -20.25
N TRP A 40 -0.98 -2.01 -19.24
CA TRP A 40 -1.44 -0.63 -19.38
C TRP A 40 -0.27 0.33 -19.41
N GLU A 41 -0.46 1.46 -20.10
CA GLU A 41 0.59 2.48 -20.16
C GLU A 41 0.75 3.16 -18.80
N VAL A 42 2.01 3.44 -18.45
CA VAL A 42 2.33 4.07 -17.16
C VAL A 42 1.62 5.42 -17.01
N GLU A 43 1.66 6.24 -18.05
CA GLU A 43 1.02 7.56 -18.00
C GLU A 43 -0.47 7.46 -17.71
N ARG A 44 -1.13 6.52 -18.37
CA ARG A 44 -2.55 6.32 -18.18
C ARG A 44 -2.87 5.85 -16.76
N VAL A 45 -2.06 4.91 -16.24
CA VAL A 45 -2.28 4.40 -14.89
C VAL A 45 -2.10 5.54 -13.87
N ARG A 46 -1.06 6.35 -14.03
CA ARG A 46 -0.84 7.47 -13.11
C ARG A 46 -1.97 8.49 -13.17
N SER A 47 -2.48 8.78 -14.36
CA SER A 47 -3.63 9.69 -14.50
C SER A 47 -4.87 9.16 -13.80
N ASP A 48 -5.16 7.87 -13.99
CA ASP A 48 -6.31 7.26 -13.35
C ASP A 48 -6.17 7.22 -11.84
N LEU A 49 -4.97 6.86 -11.35
CA LEU A 49 -4.73 6.81 -9.92
C LEU A 49 -4.81 8.18 -9.27
N ALA A 50 -4.38 9.23 -9.96
CA ALA A 50 -4.46 10.59 -9.42
C ALA A 50 -5.89 10.93 -9.00
N PHE A 51 -6.86 10.44 -9.74
CA PHE A 51 -8.25 10.63 -9.39
C PHE A 51 -8.62 9.96 -8.07
N TYR A 52 -8.13 8.73 -7.87
CA TYR A 52 -8.39 8.01 -6.63
C TYR A 52 -7.64 8.58 -5.44
N TRP A 53 -6.48 9.21 -5.68
CA TRP A 53 -5.67 9.76 -4.59
C TRP A 53 -6.20 11.10 -4.05
N LEU A 54 -7.25 11.68 -4.66
CA LEU A 54 -7.76 12.99 -4.26
C LEU A 54 -8.14 13.06 -2.78
N ASP A 55 -8.70 11.96 -2.26
CA ASP A 55 -9.12 11.91 -0.85
C ASP A 55 -8.11 11.16 0.02
N ALA A 56 -7.00 10.76 -0.54
CA ALA A 56 -5.99 10.05 0.22
C ALA A 56 -5.13 11.02 1.02
N LEU A 57 -4.60 10.54 2.14
CA LEU A 57 -3.65 11.29 2.93
C LEU A 57 -2.26 11.12 2.29
N ALA A 58 -1.74 12.18 1.70
CA ALA A 58 -0.42 12.14 1.09
C ALA A 58 0.65 12.26 2.18
N VAL A 59 1.57 11.29 2.19
CA VAL A 59 2.63 11.25 3.20
C VAL A 59 3.96 11.50 2.52
N GLU A 60 4.71 12.46 3.06
CA GLU A 60 6.06 12.75 2.58
C GLU A 60 7.05 11.92 3.41
N LEU A 61 7.86 11.12 2.74
CA LEU A 61 8.82 10.25 3.41
C LEU A 61 10.08 11.04 3.76
N LYS A 62 10.59 10.79 4.97
CA LYS A 62 11.80 11.45 5.49
C LYS A 62 12.95 10.48 5.68
N GLY A 63 12.75 9.19 5.44
CA GLY A 63 13.79 8.18 5.61
C GLY A 63 14.08 7.85 7.07
N THR A 64 13.06 7.95 7.93
CA THR A 64 13.26 7.78 9.37
C THR A 64 13.21 6.31 9.83
N VAL A 65 12.69 5.41 9.01
CA VAL A 65 12.64 3.99 9.36
C VAL A 65 13.77 3.26 8.67
N THR A 66 14.72 2.76 9.45
CA THR A 66 15.89 2.05 8.92
C THR A 66 16.22 0.87 9.82
N GLY A 67 16.87 -0.13 9.23
CA GLY A 67 17.35 -1.28 9.99
C GLY A 67 16.29 -2.27 10.42
N ILE A 68 15.07 -2.16 9.90
CA ILE A 68 13.96 -3.04 10.25
C ILE A 68 13.75 -4.12 9.21
N CYS A 69 13.81 -3.76 7.93
CA CYS A 69 13.57 -4.67 6.82
C CYS A 69 14.80 -4.81 5.97
N ARG A 70 14.88 -5.93 5.23
CA ARG A 70 15.98 -6.14 4.28
C ARG A 70 15.88 -5.19 3.09
N ASP A 71 14.65 -4.89 2.68
CA ASP A 71 14.40 -4.03 1.52
C ASP A 71 14.02 -2.64 1.99
N PRO A 72 14.78 -1.60 1.59
CA PRO A 72 14.44 -0.22 1.96
C PRO A 72 13.05 0.21 1.51
N LYS A 73 12.52 -0.41 0.46
CA LYS A 73 11.16 -0.11 0.00
C LYS A 73 10.12 -0.48 1.04
N ASP A 74 10.34 -1.59 1.75
CA ASP A 74 9.43 -2.01 2.81
C ASP A 74 9.48 -1.03 3.98
N GLU A 75 10.66 -0.49 4.26
CA GLU A 75 10.81 0.51 5.31
C GLU A 75 10.06 1.80 4.98
N SER A 76 10.00 2.16 3.70
CA SER A 76 9.21 3.30 3.26
C SER A 76 7.71 3.09 3.52
N ILE A 77 7.23 1.86 3.34
CA ILE A 77 5.84 1.52 3.63
C ILE A 77 5.56 1.67 5.12
N LEU A 78 6.47 1.17 5.96
CA LEU A 78 6.33 1.31 7.41
C LEU A 78 6.31 2.77 7.83
N GLU A 79 7.19 3.57 7.27
CA GLU A 79 7.22 5.00 7.56
C GLU A 79 5.93 5.68 7.15
N CYS A 80 5.43 5.36 5.96
CA CYS A 80 4.18 5.94 5.48
C CYS A 80 3.03 5.64 6.45
N ALA A 81 2.93 4.39 6.88
CA ALA A 81 1.88 4.00 7.80
C ALA A 81 2.02 4.69 9.17
N GLU A 82 3.24 4.80 9.66
CA GLU A 82 3.48 5.44 10.94
C GLU A 82 3.14 6.93 10.91
N ARG A 83 3.57 7.63 9.87
CA ARG A 83 3.27 9.06 9.73
C ARG A 83 1.79 9.33 9.52
N ALA A 84 1.10 8.41 8.88
CA ALA A 84 -0.34 8.51 8.65
C ALA A 84 -1.15 8.08 9.87
N GLU A 85 -0.50 7.54 10.89
CA GLU A 85 -1.16 6.95 12.05
C GLU A 85 -2.19 5.90 11.62
N ALA A 86 -1.76 5.05 10.69
CA ALA A 86 -2.62 4.02 10.12
C ALA A 86 -2.93 2.93 11.14
N GLU A 87 -4.09 2.31 10.99
CA GLU A 87 -4.45 1.17 11.83
C GLU A 87 -3.86 -0.12 11.30
N CYS A 88 -3.68 -0.22 9.97
CA CYS A 88 -3.13 -1.42 9.38
C CYS A 88 -2.41 -1.11 8.07
N ILE A 89 -1.55 -2.04 7.68
CA ILE A 89 -0.89 -2.09 6.38
C ILE A 89 -1.42 -3.31 5.67
N VAL A 90 -1.90 -3.13 4.44
CA VAL A 90 -2.38 -4.23 3.62
C VAL A 90 -1.32 -4.56 2.59
N THR A 91 -0.79 -5.77 2.63
CA THR A 91 0.32 -6.15 1.77
C THR A 91 0.31 -7.63 1.42
N GLY A 92 0.94 -7.98 0.31
CA GLY A 92 1.19 -9.37 -0.05
C GLY A 92 2.65 -9.77 0.16
N ASP A 93 3.47 -8.84 0.65
CA ASP A 93 4.89 -9.08 0.81
C ASP A 93 5.16 -9.91 2.06
N HIS A 94 5.81 -11.07 1.89
CA HIS A 94 6.10 -11.97 2.99
C HIS A 94 7.02 -11.34 4.04
N ASP A 95 7.96 -10.51 3.64
CA ASP A 95 8.88 -9.88 4.58
C ASP A 95 8.13 -8.93 5.52
N LEU A 96 7.18 -8.16 4.98
CA LEU A 96 6.34 -7.30 5.82
C LEU A 96 5.39 -8.12 6.67
N LEU A 97 4.74 -9.11 6.09
CA LEU A 97 3.80 -9.96 6.82
C LEU A 97 4.48 -10.68 7.98
N SER A 98 5.75 -11.03 7.84
CA SER A 98 6.48 -11.72 8.91
C SER A 98 6.66 -10.85 10.14
N LEU A 99 6.55 -9.54 10.02
CA LEU A 99 6.60 -8.65 11.17
C LEU A 99 5.33 -8.70 12.01
N ALA A 100 4.23 -9.10 11.41
CA ALA A 100 2.90 -9.20 12.00
C ALA A 100 2.33 -7.84 12.45
N SER A 101 3.13 -7.00 13.05
CA SER A 101 2.73 -5.64 13.43
C SER A 101 3.97 -4.77 13.55
N TYR A 102 3.76 -3.46 13.50
CA TYR A 102 4.84 -2.49 13.64
C TYR A 102 4.29 -1.27 14.39
N HIS A 103 4.80 -1.03 15.59
CA HIS A 103 4.38 0.10 16.43
C HIS A 103 2.86 0.18 16.57
N GLY A 104 2.21 -0.96 16.80
CA GLY A 104 0.77 -1.00 16.96
C GLY A 104 -0.02 -1.04 15.66
N ILE A 105 0.66 -0.97 14.52
CA ILE A 105 0.02 -1.03 13.20
C ILE A 105 -0.02 -2.50 12.78
N ARG A 106 -1.22 -3.01 12.52
CA ARG A 106 -1.36 -4.41 12.08
C ARG A 106 -0.91 -4.55 10.63
N ILE A 107 -0.19 -5.62 10.33
CA ILE A 107 0.23 -5.93 8.96
C ILE A 107 -0.55 -7.16 8.52
N ILE A 108 -1.42 -6.99 7.54
CA ILE A 108 -2.38 -8.01 7.15
C ILE A 108 -2.41 -8.20 5.64
N THR A 109 -2.97 -9.32 5.22
CA THR A 109 -3.15 -9.58 3.80
C THR A 109 -4.37 -8.84 3.26
N ALA A 110 -4.44 -8.71 1.93
CA ALA A 110 -5.61 -8.13 1.30
C ALA A 110 -6.86 -8.96 1.61
N ARG A 111 -6.71 -10.28 1.70
CA ARG A 111 -7.82 -11.15 2.05
C ARG A 111 -8.34 -10.82 3.46
N ASP A 112 -7.44 -10.70 4.41
CA ASP A 112 -7.84 -10.37 5.78
C ASP A 112 -8.55 -9.03 5.84
N TYR A 113 -8.05 -8.05 5.10
CA TYR A 113 -8.67 -6.74 5.05
C TYR A 113 -10.09 -6.81 4.48
N VAL A 114 -10.25 -7.51 3.35
CA VAL A 114 -11.55 -7.62 2.67
C VAL A 114 -12.55 -8.40 3.51
N GLU A 115 -12.08 -9.42 4.24
CA GLU A 115 -12.94 -10.25 5.08
C GLU A 115 -13.17 -9.67 6.47
N GLY A 116 -12.56 -8.54 6.77
CA GLY A 116 -12.77 -7.88 8.04
C GLY A 116 -12.02 -8.49 9.21
N ARG A 117 -10.88 -9.14 8.93
CA ARG A 117 -10.11 -9.79 10.00
C ARG A 117 -9.09 -8.88 10.66
#